data_10f3109e8be85cfd4c19750ec413af60
#
_entry.id   10f3109e8be85cfd4c19750ec413af60
#
_cell.length_a   1.000
_cell.length_b   1.000
_cell.length_c   1.000
_cell.angle_alpha   90.00
_cell.angle_beta   90.00
_cell.angle_gamma   90.00
#
_symmetry.space_group_name_H-M   'P 1'
#
loop_
_entity.id
_entity.type
_entity.pdbx_description
1 polymer ?
#
loop_
_entity_poly.entity_id
_entity_poly.type
_entity_poly.pdbx_seq_one_letter_code
_entity_poly.pdbx_strand_id
1 'polypeptide(L)'
;MTCDVMGSALPAVWVALAAGLLLWLAPEQTEAAEEIVWTDARQLTIEGKGWTDTAAPYDRLPAKAQGVVRQPVWDLSRDSAGYSVRFLTDSPTIRVKWDLLKPTLAMNHMPATGVSGVDLYARREDGGWRYVGTGRPSQQAGNEATFANPGAREFVLNLPLYNGVTAVSVGVPAGKSLAPLSAPRSKPIVFYGTSITQGGCASRPGMAYSAIVGRQLDVPIINLGFSGNGQTEPEMADLLAELDPAVYVLDPLWNMNPDMVRERIAPCVRKLRAAHPTTPILLAEDCTVRNTIPTAKGKILRDICAALQQEGVTGLYFVSAEGMMGPDDQGTVDGCHPTDLGFMYQAE
;
A
#
# COMPACT_ATOMS: atom_id res chain seq x y z
N MET A 1 -1.49 -86.04 -9.92
CA MET A 1 -0.19 -86.62 -10.20
C MET A 1 0.79 -85.81 -9.37
N THR A 2 1.00 -86.17 -8.13
CA THR A 2 2.10 -86.98 -7.51
C THR A 2 3.47 -86.57 -8.04
N CYS A 3 4.27 -85.98 -7.17
CA CYS A 3 5.43 -86.60 -6.54
C CYS A 3 6.13 -85.65 -5.53
N ASP A 4 6.19 -86.13 -4.33
CA ASP A 4 7.12 -85.75 -3.29
C ASP A 4 8.55 -86.05 -3.66
N VAL A 5 9.53 -85.32 -3.13
CA VAL A 5 10.77 -85.91 -2.56
C VAL A 5 11.37 -84.98 -1.49
N MET A 6 11.60 -85.61 -0.35
CA MET A 6 12.34 -85.15 0.82
C MET A 6 13.83 -84.87 0.56
N GLY A 7 14.42 -84.03 1.40
CA GLY A 7 15.88 -83.92 1.46
C GLY A 7 16.44 -83.01 2.56
N SER A 8 16.60 -83.61 3.76
CA SER A 8 17.66 -83.43 4.75
C SER A 8 18.13 -82.03 5.21
N ALA A 9 17.96 -81.78 6.49
CA ALA A 9 18.51 -80.69 7.31
C ALA A 9 20.01 -80.93 7.65
N LEU A 10 20.78 -79.81 7.69
CA LEU A 10 22.00 -79.70 8.46
C LEU A 10 22.04 -78.36 9.22
N PRO A 11 22.57 -78.31 10.42
CA PRO A 11 22.40 -77.15 11.32
C PRO A 11 23.47 -76.07 11.02
N ALA A 12 23.03 -74.83 10.83
CA ALA A 12 23.91 -73.69 10.74
C ALA A 12 24.21 -73.11 12.12
N VAL A 13 25.48 -73.08 12.44
CA VAL A 13 26.05 -72.45 13.65
C VAL A 13 25.91 -70.92 13.54
N TRP A 14 25.19 -70.32 14.46
CA TRP A 14 25.11 -68.88 14.62
C TRP A 14 26.37 -68.35 15.31
N VAL A 15 27.23 -67.64 14.59
CA VAL A 15 28.28 -66.79 15.17
C VAL A 15 27.65 -65.39 15.35
N ALA A 16 27.42 -65.01 16.57
CA ALA A 16 26.95 -63.67 16.92
C ALA A 16 28.14 -62.71 16.88
N LEU A 17 28.25 -61.90 15.85
CA LEU A 17 29.10 -60.72 15.80
C LEU A 17 28.36 -59.56 16.44
N ALA A 18 28.69 -59.23 17.69
CA ALA A 18 28.29 -58.00 18.35
C ALA A 18 29.10 -56.85 17.76
N ALA A 19 28.53 -56.16 16.73
CA ALA A 19 29.03 -54.90 16.27
C ALA A 19 28.46 -53.80 17.19
N GLY A 20 29.30 -53.26 18.07
CA GLY A 20 28.97 -52.13 18.91
C GLY A 20 28.81 -50.89 18.00
N LEU A 21 27.56 -50.45 17.81
CA LEU A 21 27.21 -49.13 17.26
C LEU A 21 27.49 -48.07 18.35
N LEU A 22 28.68 -47.45 18.30
CA LEU A 22 28.91 -46.18 18.97
C LEU A 22 28.18 -45.11 18.18
N LEU A 23 26.93 -44.82 18.60
CA LEU A 23 26.22 -43.62 18.19
C LEU A 23 26.98 -42.39 18.74
N TRP A 24 27.74 -41.76 17.83
CA TRP A 24 28.22 -40.42 18.04
C TRP A 24 27.02 -39.50 18.07
N LEU A 25 26.52 -39.17 19.26
CA LEU A 25 25.64 -38.01 19.46
C LEU A 25 26.48 -36.77 19.23
N ALA A 26 26.46 -36.27 17.99
CA ALA A 26 26.90 -34.92 17.71
C ALA A 26 26.05 -34.00 18.59
N PRO A 27 26.65 -33.07 19.37
CA PRO A 27 25.84 -32.09 20.09
C PRO A 27 25.02 -31.35 19.03
N GLU A 28 23.69 -31.38 19.15
CA GLU A 28 22.83 -30.41 18.50
C GLU A 28 23.35 -29.04 18.92
N GLN A 29 24.04 -28.36 18.02
CA GLN A 29 24.31 -26.93 18.16
C GLN A 29 22.95 -26.27 18.14
N THR A 30 22.38 -26.02 19.30
CA THR A 30 21.32 -25.02 19.44
C THR A 30 21.90 -23.70 18.97
N GLU A 31 21.64 -23.37 17.72
CA GLU A 31 21.93 -22.05 17.19
C GLU A 31 21.26 -21.05 18.14
N ALA A 32 22.08 -20.29 18.87
CA ALA A 32 21.58 -19.27 19.78
C ALA A 32 20.67 -18.36 18.95
N ALA A 33 19.42 -18.15 19.40
CA ALA A 33 18.47 -17.33 18.70
C ALA A 33 19.12 -15.96 18.45
N GLU A 34 19.25 -15.59 17.18
CA GLU A 34 19.91 -14.36 16.77
C GLU A 34 19.19 -13.16 17.43
N GLU A 35 19.94 -12.36 18.20
CA GLU A 35 19.40 -11.19 18.86
C GLU A 35 18.96 -10.16 17.82
N ILE A 36 17.68 -9.73 17.87
CA ILE A 36 17.13 -8.74 16.95
C ILE A 36 17.05 -7.38 17.64
N VAL A 37 17.69 -6.39 17.03
CA VAL A 37 17.59 -4.99 17.43
C VAL A 37 16.42 -4.34 16.71
N TRP A 38 15.44 -3.84 17.47
CA TRP A 38 14.22 -3.23 16.95
C TRP A 38 14.33 -1.71 16.95
N THR A 39 13.95 -1.09 15.84
CA THR A 39 13.86 0.36 15.66
C THR A 39 12.42 0.74 15.38
N ASP A 40 11.88 1.68 16.16
CA ASP A 40 10.57 2.28 15.89
C ASP A 40 10.60 2.97 14.52
N ALA A 41 9.59 2.72 13.68
CA ALA A 41 9.52 3.30 12.34
C ALA A 41 9.54 4.83 12.33
N ARG A 42 9.14 5.48 13.43
CA ARG A 42 9.21 6.95 13.59
C ARG A 42 10.66 7.50 13.65
N GLN A 43 11.63 6.64 13.89
CA GLN A 43 13.07 6.96 13.82
C GLN A 43 13.67 6.74 12.42
N LEU A 44 12.87 6.17 11.50
CA LEU A 44 13.20 5.96 10.10
C LEU A 44 12.54 7.04 9.23
N THR A 45 12.65 6.94 7.91
CA THR A 45 12.03 7.90 7.00
C THR A 45 10.58 7.50 6.73
N ILE A 46 9.62 8.26 7.26
CA ILE A 46 8.19 8.06 6.96
C ILE A 46 7.82 8.96 5.77
N GLU A 47 7.23 8.36 4.74
CA GLU A 47 6.61 9.04 3.61
C GLU A 47 5.08 8.86 3.65
N GLY A 48 4.34 9.70 2.93
CA GLY A 48 2.88 9.66 2.88
C GLY A 48 2.17 10.59 3.85
N LYS A 49 2.93 11.29 4.70
CA LYS A 49 2.39 12.21 5.70
C LYS A 49 2.21 13.61 5.11
N GLY A 50 0.96 14.10 5.08
CA GLY A 50 0.63 15.45 4.59
C GLY A 50 0.83 16.53 5.65
N TRP A 51 0.61 16.22 6.93
CA TRP A 51 0.68 17.15 8.06
C TRP A 51 1.47 16.54 9.22
N THR A 52 2.16 17.37 9.98
CA THR A 52 2.95 16.94 11.15
C THR A 52 2.13 16.89 12.45
N ASP A 53 1.04 17.66 12.53
CA ASP A 53 0.15 17.85 13.67
C ASP A 53 -1.07 16.92 13.65
N THR A 54 -0.87 15.65 13.35
CA THR A 54 -1.92 14.61 13.36
C THR A 54 -2.23 14.14 14.78
N ALA A 55 -3.47 13.66 15.02
CA ALA A 55 -3.91 13.18 16.34
C ALA A 55 -3.18 11.89 16.77
N ALA A 56 -2.81 11.02 15.82
CA ALA A 56 -1.93 9.88 16.03
C ALA A 56 -0.85 9.85 14.93
N PRO A 57 0.30 9.18 15.15
CA PRO A 57 1.46 9.25 14.26
C PRO A 57 1.19 8.88 12.81
N TYR A 58 0.23 7.98 12.57
CA TYR A 58 -0.08 7.43 11.24
C TYR A 58 -1.45 7.85 10.73
N ASP A 59 -2.06 8.91 11.30
CA ASP A 59 -3.29 9.52 10.80
C ASP A 59 -3.02 10.36 9.56
N ARG A 60 -3.93 10.32 8.57
CA ARG A 60 -3.77 10.99 7.27
C ARG A 60 -4.22 12.45 7.26
N LEU A 61 -5.04 12.89 8.21
CA LEU A 61 -5.48 14.28 8.36
C LEU A 61 -4.90 14.93 9.62
N PRO A 62 -4.74 16.26 9.63
CA PRO A 62 -4.28 17.00 10.81
C PRO A 62 -5.32 16.92 11.93
N ALA A 63 -4.90 17.05 13.19
CA ALA A 63 -5.78 16.98 14.36
C ALA A 63 -6.92 18.00 14.31
N LYS A 64 -6.69 19.19 13.75
CA LYS A 64 -7.69 20.25 13.57
C LYS A 64 -8.85 19.86 12.64
N ALA A 65 -8.70 18.81 11.81
CA ALA A 65 -9.76 18.34 10.94
C ALA A 65 -10.89 17.61 11.70
N GLN A 66 -10.62 17.16 12.95
CA GLN A 66 -11.61 16.52 13.79
C GLN A 66 -12.77 17.50 14.10
N GLY A 67 -14.01 17.07 13.82
CA GLY A 67 -15.20 17.90 13.98
C GLY A 67 -15.41 18.98 12.91
N VAL A 68 -14.45 19.15 11.99
CA VAL A 68 -14.54 20.05 10.83
C VAL A 68 -14.97 19.27 9.59
N VAL A 69 -14.25 18.19 9.24
CA VAL A 69 -14.66 17.29 8.17
C VAL A 69 -15.79 16.39 8.65
N ARG A 70 -16.56 15.80 7.71
CA ARG A 70 -17.59 14.82 8.07
C ARG A 70 -17.00 13.66 8.87
N GLN A 71 -17.76 13.16 9.86
CA GLN A 71 -17.31 12.09 10.75
C GLN A 71 -16.76 10.84 9.98
N PRO A 72 -17.42 10.34 8.89
CA PRO A 72 -16.85 9.22 8.14
C PRO A 72 -15.50 9.52 7.47
N VAL A 73 -15.25 10.77 7.06
CA VAL A 73 -13.95 11.18 6.52
C VAL A 73 -12.90 11.17 7.62
N TRP A 74 -13.25 11.70 8.81
CA TRP A 74 -12.37 11.65 9.98
C TRP A 74 -12.03 10.21 10.38
N ASP A 75 -13.04 9.33 10.47
CA ASP A 75 -12.83 7.93 10.85
C ASP A 75 -11.92 7.19 9.84
N LEU A 76 -12.13 7.41 8.54
CA LEU A 76 -11.30 6.86 7.47
C LEU A 76 -9.89 7.45 7.45
N SER A 77 -9.71 8.69 7.91
CA SER A 77 -8.39 9.31 7.99
C SER A 77 -7.44 8.62 8.97
N ARG A 78 -7.98 7.77 9.86
CA ARG A 78 -7.23 6.96 10.81
C ARG A 78 -6.65 5.67 10.19
N ASP A 79 -7.04 5.34 8.95
CA ASP A 79 -6.40 4.29 8.16
C ASP A 79 -5.07 4.79 7.59
N SER A 80 -4.08 3.89 7.48
CA SER A 80 -2.70 4.27 7.12
C SER A 80 -2.41 4.19 5.62
N ALA A 81 -3.45 4.27 4.76
CA ALA A 81 -3.30 4.20 3.31
C ALA A 81 -2.29 5.22 2.78
N GLY A 82 -1.34 4.77 1.95
CA GLY A 82 -0.30 5.61 1.36
C GLY A 82 0.89 5.91 2.26
N TYR A 83 0.84 5.58 3.55
CA TYR A 83 2.02 5.64 4.40
C TYR A 83 3.02 4.56 4.02
N SER A 84 4.29 4.93 4.02
CA SER A 84 5.40 3.99 3.89
C SER A 84 6.56 4.36 4.80
N VAL A 85 7.38 3.37 5.11
CA VAL A 85 8.63 3.51 5.88
C VAL A 85 9.78 3.17 4.96
N ARG A 86 10.68 4.14 4.69
CA ARG A 86 11.90 3.92 3.90
C ARG A 86 13.10 3.84 4.81
N PHE A 87 13.98 2.91 4.53
CA PHE A 87 15.18 2.68 5.33
C PHE A 87 16.31 2.04 4.52
N LEU A 88 17.51 2.15 5.08
CA LEU A 88 18.73 1.52 4.59
C LEU A 88 19.15 0.41 5.55
N THR A 89 19.54 -0.75 5.02
CA THR A 89 20.13 -1.83 5.81
C THR A 89 21.06 -2.71 4.99
N ASP A 90 22.06 -3.31 5.64
CA ASP A 90 22.92 -4.36 5.07
C ASP A 90 22.55 -5.75 5.61
N SER A 91 21.47 -5.83 6.38
CA SER A 91 21.04 -7.08 6.99
C SER A 91 20.58 -8.09 5.94
N PRO A 92 20.94 -9.37 6.03
CA PRO A 92 20.40 -10.43 5.19
C PRO A 92 18.93 -10.73 5.50
N THR A 93 18.46 -10.37 6.70
CA THR A 93 17.10 -10.62 7.18
C THR A 93 16.52 -9.35 7.77
N ILE A 94 15.28 -9.02 7.36
CA ILE A 94 14.52 -7.87 7.85
C ILE A 94 13.28 -8.41 8.54
N ARG A 95 13.05 -8.01 9.78
CA ARG A 95 11.83 -8.33 10.53
C ARG A 95 10.99 -7.08 10.69
N VAL A 96 9.68 -7.22 10.64
CA VAL A 96 8.73 -6.12 10.81
C VAL A 96 7.69 -6.53 11.83
N LYS A 97 7.43 -5.66 12.82
CA LYS A 97 6.30 -5.74 13.74
C LYS A 97 5.33 -4.62 13.48
N TRP A 98 4.02 -4.92 13.57
CA TRP A 98 2.99 -3.89 13.49
C TRP A 98 1.78 -4.25 14.33
N ASP A 99 1.18 -3.21 14.92
CA ASP A 99 -0.07 -3.27 15.65
C ASP A 99 -1.13 -2.47 14.90
N LEU A 100 -2.35 -2.98 14.87
CA LEU A 100 -3.46 -2.43 14.12
C LEU A 100 -4.43 -1.66 15.01
N LEU A 101 -5.04 -0.62 14.44
CA LEU A 101 -6.06 0.18 15.12
C LEU A 101 -7.37 -0.61 15.29
N LYS A 102 -7.77 -1.38 14.26
CA LYS A 102 -9.06 -2.07 14.20
C LYS A 102 -8.87 -3.59 14.30
N PRO A 103 -9.78 -4.32 14.98
CA PRO A 103 -9.71 -5.78 15.06
C PRO A 103 -10.13 -6.49 13.77
N THR A 104 -10.87 -5.82 12.88
CA THR A 104 -11.31 -6.38 11.59
C THR A 104 -10.15 -6.38 10.61
N LEU A 105 -9.68 -7.59 10.25
CA LEU A 105 -8.46 -7.76 9.46
C LEU A 105 -8.71 -7.81 7.95
N ALA A 106 -9.92 -8.19 7.50
CA ALA A 106 -10.28 -8.38 6.09
C ALA A 106 -11.68 -7.86 5.80
N MET A 107 -11.99 -7.68 4.53
CA MET A 107 -13.34 -7.37 4.05
C MET A 107 -13.80 -8.51 3.10
N ASN A 108 -15.11 -8.61 2.82
CA ASN A 108 -15.64 -9.67 1.96
C ASN A 108 -15.12 -9.63 0.51
N HIS A 109 -14.61 -8.49 0.06
CA HIS A 109 -14.10 -8.25 -1.29
C HIS A 109 -12.62 -7.81 -1.28
N MET A 110 -11.97 -7.78 -0.11
CA MET A 110 -10.57 -7.39 0.01
C MET A 110 -9.84 -8.26 1.05
N PRO A 111 -8.71 -8.90 0.69
CA PRO A 111 -8.00 -9.80 1.59
C PRO A 111 -7.36 -9.06 2.76
N ALA A 112 -7.09 -9.80 3.85
CA ALA A 112 -6.42 -9.27 5.02
C ALA A 112 -5.06 -8.64 4.71
N THR A 113 -4.35 -9.16 3.71
CA THR A 113 -3.06 -8.62 3.24
C THR A 113 -3.17 -7.21 2.67
N GLY A 114 -4.30 -6.84 2.06
CA GLY A 114 -4.57 -5.49 1.58
C GLY A 114 -5.17 -4.59 2.66
N VAL A 115 -6.17 -5.10 3.42
CA VAL A 115 -6.86 -4.34 4.48
C VAL A 115 -5.89 -3.97 5.61
N SER A 116 -5.13 -4.94 6.12
CA SER A 116 -4.40 -4.86 7.39
C SER A 116 -2.93 -5.33 7.31
N GLY A 117 -2.49 -5.78 6.14
CA GLY A 117 -1.13 -6.27 5.92
C GLY A 117 -0.15 -5.15 5.57
N VAL A 118 1.12 -5.53 5.55
CA VAL A 118 2.23 -4.69 5.09
C VAL A 118 2.93 -5.38 3.92
N ASP A 119 3.59 -4.64 3.04
CA ASP A 119 4.44 -5.24 2.02
C ASP A 119 5.76 -4.50 1.85
N LEU A 120 6.80 -5.27 1.52
CA LEU A 120 8.18 -4.79 1.42
C LEU A 120 8.66 -4.82 -0.02
N TYR A 121 9.28 -3.73 -0.45
CA TYR A 121 10.00 -3.61 -1.71
C TYR A 121 11.46 -3.26 -1.45
N ALA A 122 12.35 -3.74 -2.33
CA ALA A 122 13.77 -3.47 -2.32
C ALA A 122 14.18 -2.67 -3.57
N ARG A 123 15.12 -1.75 -3.40
CA ARG A 123 15.69 -0.97 -4.51
C ARG A 123 16.56 -1.88 -5.38
N ARG A 124 16.37 -1.84 -6.68
CA ARG A 124 17.20 -2.53 -7.67
C ARG A 124 18.39 -1.68 -8.08
N GLU A 125 19.41 -2.30 -8.65
CA GLU A 125 20.60 -1.62 -9.18
C GLU A 125 20.27 -0.64 -10.33
N ASP A 126 19.23 -0.96 -11.13
CA ASP A 126 18.74 -0.08 -12.21
C ASP A 126 17.89 1.10 -11.72
N GLY A 127 17.75 1.26 -10.41
CA GLY A 127 16.95 2.30 -9.80
C GLY A 127 15.45 2.00 -9.70
N GLY A 128 14.97 0.88 -10.22
CA GLY A 128 13.60 0.41 -10.04
C GLY A 128 13.36 -0.25 -8.68
N TRP A 129 12.13 -0.74 -8.47
CA TRP A 129 11.73 -1.43 -7.25
C TRP A 129 11.39 -2.90 -7.53
N ARG A 130 11.74 -3.76 -6.59
CA ARG A 130 11.44 -5.19 -6.61
C ARG A 130 10.61 -5.55 -5.39
N TYR A 131 9.50 -6.25 -5.59
CA TYR A 131 8.72 -6.84 -4.51
C TYR A 131 9.55 -7.91 -3.78
N VAL A 132 9.52 -7.86 -2.44
CA VAL A 132 10.23 -8.80 -1.56
C VAL A 132 9.24 -9.76 -0.89
N GLY A 133 8.17 -9.23 -0.30
CA GLY A 133 7.22 -10.07 0.41
C GLY A 133 6.07 -9.27 1.04
N THR A 134 5.09 -10.01 1.59
CA THR A 134 3.93 -9.47 2.29
C THR A 134 3.87 -10.00 3.72
N GLY A 135 3.75 -9.09 4.68
CA GLY A 135 3.40 -9.40 6.06
C GLY A 135 1.89 -9.62 6.18
N ARG A 136 1.51 -10.83 6.63
CA ARG A 136 0.11 -11.25 6.77
C ARG A 136 -0.36 -11.02 8.19
N PRO A 137 -1.39 -10.18 8.42
CA PRO A 137 -1.91 -9.97 9.76
C PRO A 137 -2.68 -11.22 10.22
N SER A 138 -2.56 -11.55 11.49
CA SER A 138 -3.29 -12.65 12.13
C SER A 138 -4.12 -12.19 13.32
N GLN A 139 -3.86 -10.99 13.84
CA GLN A 139 -4.50 -10.43 15.02
C GLN A 139 -4.38 -8.89 15.02
N GLN A 140 -5.03 -8.24 15.98
CA GLN A 140 -4.99 -6.78 16.07
C GLN A 140 -3.61 -6.27 16.52
N ALA A 141 -2.96 -6.94 17.46
CA ALA A 141 -1.65 -6.52 17.98
C ALA A 141 -0.64 -7.68 17.96
N GLY A 142 0.65 -7.36 17.85
CA GLY A 142 1.72 -8.35 17.86
C GLY A 142 1.88 -9.12 16.54
N ASN A 143 1.50 -8.51 15.41
CA ASN A 143 1.82 -9.09 14.09
C ASN A 143 3.31 -8.98 13.83
N GLU A 144 3.88 -10.00 13.20
CA GLU A 144 5.28 -10.04 12.81
C GLU A 144 5.46 -10.73 11.47
N ALA A 145 6.41 -10.23 10.67
CA ALA A 145 6.82 -10.84 9.42
C ALA A 145 8.34 -10.79 9.27
N THR A 146 8.90 -11.79 8.59
CA THR A 146 10.34 -11.88 8.28
C THR A 146 10.53 -11.91 6.78
N PHE A 147 11.47 -11.12 6.28
CA PHE A 147 11.79 -10.98 4.87
C PHE A 147 13.28 -11.25 4.65
N ALA A 148 13.59 -12.02 3.61
CA ALA A 148 14.97 -12.19 3.16
C ALA A 148 15.37 -10.97 2.31
N ASN A 149 16.56 -10.41 2.56
CA ASN A 149 17.11 -9.34 1.75
C ASN A 149 17.64 -9.93 0.42
N PRO A 150 17.17 -9.46 -0.76
CA PRO A 150 17.66 -9.93 -2.06
C PRO A 150 19.02 -9.34 -2.46
N GLY A 151 19.80 -8.79 -1.53
CA GLY A 151 21.07 -8.13 -1.80
C GLY A 151 20.98 -6.61 -1.97
N ALA A 152 19.82 -6.03 -1.64
CA ALA A 152 19.59 -4.58 -1.73
C ALA A 152 20.06 -3.84 -0.47
N ARG A 153 20.14 -2.51 -0.57
CA ARG A 153 20.50 -1.62 0.53
C ARG A 153 19.35 -0.73 0.97
N GLU A 154 18.45 -0.36 0.06
CA GLU A 154 17.32 0.53 0.30
C GLU A 154 16.01 -0.23 0.18
N PHE A 155 15.10 0.03 1.11
CA PHE A 155 13.80 -0.63 1.22
C PHE A 155 12.67 0.36 1.43
N VAL A 156 11.47 -0.01 0.97
CA VAL A 156 10.20 0.65 1.29
C VAL A 156 9.20 -0.37 1.81
N LEU A 157 8.69 -0.13 3.00
CA LEU A 157 7.61 -0.89 3.65
C LEU A 157 6.33 -0.08 3.56
N ASN A 158 5.34 -0.55 2.78
CA ASN A 158 4.03 0.08 2.71
C ASN A 158 3.13 -0.41 3.85
N LEU A 159 2.32 0.51 4.39
CA LEU A 159 1.41 0.27 5.51
C LEU A 159 -0.01 -0.04 5.03
N PRO A 160 -0.88 -0.61 5.89
CA PRO A 160 -2.23 -1.06 5.57
C PRO A 160 -3.10 0.00 4.89
N LEU A 161 -4.03 -0.45 4.00
CA LEU A 161 -4.89 0.44 3.23
C LEU A 161 -6.22 0.77 3.93
N TYR A 162 -6.83 -0.20 4.64
CA TYR A 162 -8.16 -0.07 5.27
C TYR A 162 -8.15 -0.29 6.78
N ASN A 163 -6.95 -0.31 7.37
CA ASN A 163 -6.73 -0.31 8.81
C ASN A 163 -5.64 0.71 9.15
N GLY A 164 -5.73 1.30 10.33
CA GLY A 164 -4.66 2.11 10.89
C GLY A 164 -3.60 1.22 11.54
N VAL A 165 -2.36 1.70 11.59
CA VAL A 165 -1.34 1.13 12.48
C VAL A 165 -1.18 2.03 13.70
N THR A 166 -1.02 1.42 14.88
CA THR A 166 -0.73 2.12 16.14
C THR A 166 0.75 2.09 16.48
N ALA A 167 1.44 1.05 16.03
CA ALA A 167 2.89 0.88 16.16
C ALA A 167 3.45 0.12 14.96
N VAL A 168 4.65 0.51 14.54
CA VAL A 168 5.44 -0.20 13.52
C VAL A 168 6.89 -0.18 13.94
N SER A 169 7.57 -1.33 13.86
CA SER A 169 9.02 -1.43 14.10
C SER A 169 9.68 -2.29 13.04
N VAL A 170 10.89 -1.91 12.67
CA VAL A 170 11.78 -2.70 11.80
C VAL A 170 12.89 -3.29 12.66
N GLY A 171 13.15 -4.57 12.51
CA GLY A 171 14.17 -5.30 13.25
C GLY A 171 15.22 -5.91 12.33
N VAL A 172 16.47 -5.82 12.75
CA VAL A 172 17.61 -6.49 12.10
C VAL A 172 18.47 -7.19 13.14
N PRO A 173 19.21 -8.25 12.78
CA PRO A 173 20.17 -8.89 13.67
C PRO A 173 21.17 -7.91 14.29
N ALA A 174 21.57 -8.17 15.52
CA ALA A 174 22.59 -7.39 16.21
C ALA A 174 23.87 -7.30 15.37
N GLY A 175 24.44 -6.09 15.30
CA GLY A 175 25.63 -5.82 14.48
C GLY A 175 25.32 -5.47 13.01
N LYS A 176 24.06 -5.52 12.58
CA LYS A 176 23.64 -5.03 11.25
C LYS A 176 23.21 -3.58 11.32
N SER A 177 23.43 -2.84 10.24
CA SER A 177 23.02 -1.45 10.15
C SER A 177 21.53 -1.34 9.83
N LEU A 178 20.85 -0.36 10.43
CA LEU A 178 19.51 0.10 10.06
C LEU A 178 19.49 1.62 10.23
N ALA A 179 19.18 2.34 9.16
CA ALA A 179 19.23 3.80 9.15
C ALA A 179 18.11 4.42 8.30
N PRO A 180 17.67 5.65 8.63
CA PRO A 180 16.78 6.42 7.76
C PRO A 180 17.53 6.85 6.48
N LEU A 181 16.76 7.26 5.44
CA LEU A 181 17.34 7.97 4.29
C LEU A 181 17.79 9.37 4.73
N SER A 182 18.99 9.78 4.30
CA SER A 182 19.56 11.06 4.68
C SER A 182 19.18 12.22 3.74
N ALA A 183 18.74 11.95 2.52
CA ALA A 183 18.42 12.97 1.54
C ALA A 183 16.94 13.37 1.56
N PRO A 184 16.62 14.68 1.45
CA PRO A 184 15.24 15.11 1.23
C PRO A 184 14.70 14.54 -0.09
N ARG A 185 13.43 14.17 -0.07
CA ARG A 185 12.73 13.70 -1.27
C ARG A 185 12.15 14.89 -2.05
N SER A 186 11.80 14.64 -3.31
CA SER A 186 11.01 15.56 -4.12
C SER A 186 9.66 15.87 -3.46
N LYS A 187 8.97 16.94 -3.89
CA LYS A 187 7.59 17.21 -3.48
C LYS A 187 6.70 16.00 -3.81
N PRO A 188 5.75 15.64 -2.95
CA PRO A 188 4.88 14.47 -3.16
C PRO A 188 3.86 14.69 -4.26
N ILE A 189 3.31 13.61 -4.81
CA ILE A 189 2.05 13.63 -5.54
C ILE A 189 0.92 13.43 -4.52
N VAL A 190 -0.06 14.34 -4.50
CA VAL A 190 -1.25 14.22 -3.65
C VAL A 190 -2.38 13.59 -4.45
N PHE A 191 -2.85 12.42 -4.00
CA PHE A 191 -4.02 11.75 -4.53
C PHE A 191 -5.20 11.97 -3.58
N TYR A 192 -6.25 12.63 -4.04
CA TYR A 192 -7.50 12.78 -3.31
C TYR A 192 -8.63 12.08 -4.05
N GLY A 193 -9.41 11.27 -3.34
CA GLY A 193 -10.52 10.55 -4.00
C GLY A 193 -11.24 9.56 -3.11
N THR A 194 -11.58 8.44 -3.69
CA THR A 194 -12.56 7.47 -3.22
C THR A 194 -11.94 6.22 -2.59
N SER A 195 -12.74 5.12 -2.50
CA SER A 195 -12.24 3.78 -2.16
C SER A 195 -11.15 3.32 -3.11
N ILE A 196 -11.25 3.67 -4.39
CA ILE A 196 -10.27 3.31 -5.42
C ILE A 196 -8.93 4.00 -5.11
N THR A 197 -8.96 5.29 -4.83
CA THR A 197 -7.78 6.06 -4.42
C THR A 197 -7.19 5.53 -3.11
N GLN A 198 -8.03 5.15 -2.12
CA GLN A 198 -7.57 4.53 -0.88
C GLN A 198 -6.88 3.18 -1.12
N GLY A 199 -7.19 2.49 -2.22
CA GLY A 199 -6.64 1.21 -2.62
C GLY A 199 -7.60 0.04 -2.42
N GLY A 200 -8.92 0.29 -2.49
CA GLY A 200 -9.97 -0.72 -2.32
C GLY A 200 -9.83 -1.85 -3.33
N CYS A 201 -9.77 -3.09 -2.81
CA CYS A 201 -9.56 -4.37 -3.49
C CYS A 201 -8.13 -4.67 -3.93
N ALA A 202 -7.15 -3.81 -3.66
CA ALA A 202 -5.75 -4.20 -3.81
C ALA A 202 -5.41 -5.39 -2.91
N SER A 203 -4.68 -6.37 -3.44
CA SER A 203 -4.30 -7.58 -2.67
C SER A 203 -3.33 -7.28 -1.53
N ARG A 204 -2.59 -6.18 -1.61
CA ARG A 204 -1.59 -5.69 -0.65
C ARG A 204 -1.33 -4.19 -0.85
N PRO A 205 -0.77 -3.47 0.13
CA PRO A 205 -0.67 -2.02 0.08
C PRO A 205 0.05 -1.46 -1.15
N GLY A 206 1.15 -2.05 -1.55
CA GLY A 206 1.92 -1.60 -2.71
C GLY A 206 1.23 -1.80 -4.06
N MET A 207 0.06 -2.42 -4.12
CA MET A 207 -0.73 -2.58 -5.35
C MET A 207 -1.79 -1.50 -5.55
N ALA A 208 -2.04 -0.61 -4.59
CA ALA A 208 -2.82 0.58 -4.86
C ALA A 208 -2.14 1.44 -5.95
N TYR A 209 -2.93 1.98 -6.93
CA TYR A 209 -2.34 2.69 -8.07
C TYR A 209 -1.44 3.85 -7.66
N SER A 210 -1.79 4.58 -6.60
CA SER A 210 -0.97 5.66 -6.06
C SER A 210 0.41 5.17 -5.62
N ALA A 211 0.49 3.99 -4.96
CA ALA A 211 1.76 3.39 -4.57
C ALA A 211 2.57 2.87 -5.77
N ILE A 212 1.89 2.38 -6.82
CA ILE A 212 2.53 1.97 -8.08
C ILE A 212 3.16 3.19 -8.76
N VAL A 213 2.40 4.28 -8.94
CA VAL A 213 2.88 5.55 -9.52
C VAL A 213 4.07 6.09 -8.73
N GLY A 214 3.97 6.11 -7.38
CA GLY A 214 5.08 6.57 -6.54
C GLY A 214 6.37 5.78 -6.75
N ARG A 215 6.28 4.45 -6.93
CA ARG A 215 7.45 3.62 -7.23
C ARG A 215 7.96 3.77 -8.66
N GLN A 216 7.07 3.91 -9.66
CA GLN A 216 7.46 4.09 -11.06
C GLN A 216 8.20 5.42 -11.27
N LEU A 217 7.72 6.49 -10.64
CA LEU A 217 8.31 7.82 -10.75
C LEU A 217 9.39 8.11 -9.70
N ASP A 218 9.56 7.21 -8.72
CA ASP A 218 10.40 7.39 -7.54
C ASP A 218 10.10 8.69 -6.77
N VAL A 219 8.82 9.00 -6.59
CA VAL A 219 8.31 10.21 -5.94
C VAL A 219 7.46 9.83 -4.73
N PRO A 220 7.58 10.53 -3.58
CA PRO A 220 6.68 10.32 -2.45
C PRO A 220 5.23 10.58 -2.86
N ILE A 221 4.30 9.85 -2.26
CA ILE A 221 2.88 10.07 -2.48
C ILE A 221 2.18 10.41 -1.16
N ILE A 222 1.11 11.20 -1.22
CA ILE A 222 0.16 11.37 -0.12
C ILE A 222 -1.19 10.85 -0.61
N ASN A 223 -1.69 9.81 0.05
CA ASN A 223 -2.97 9.20 -0.28
C ASN A 223 -4.08 9.72 0.63
N LEU A 224 -4.98 10.50 0.07
CA LEU A 224 -6.18 11.04 0.71
C LEU A 224 -7.44 10.45 0.04
N GLY A 225 -7.42 9.15 -0.22
CA GLY A 225 -8.60 8.37 -0.59
C GLY A 225 -9.48 8.11 0.63
N PHE A 226 -10.80 8.34 0.48
CA PHE A 226 -11.79 8.14 1.54
C PHE A 226 -12.95 7.32 1.00
N SER A 227 -12.95 6.02 1.30
CA SER A 227 -13.91 5.02 0.81
C SER A 227 -15.36 5.48 1.02
N GLY A 228 -16.13 5.61 -0.08
CA GLY A 228 -17.51 6.10 -0.05
C GLY A 228 -17.67 7.59 0.30
N ASN A 229 -16.60 8.32 0.62
CA ASN A 229 -16.65 9.63 1.26
C ASN A 229 -15.74 10.71 0.65
N GLY A 230 -15.02 10.43 -0.40
CA GLY A 230 -14.27 11.45 -1.15
C GLY A 230 -15.23 12.28 -2.03
N GLN A 231 -15.81 13.34 -1.51
CA GLN A 231 -16.90 14.09 -2.15
C GLN A 231 -16.58 15.58 -2.38
N THR A 232 -15.30 15.94 -2.27
CA THR A 232 -14.79 17.30 -2.58
C THR A 232 -15.52 18.41 -1.83
N GLU A 233 -15.78 18.20 -0.54
CA GLU A 233 -16.37 19.20 0.34
C GLU A 233 -15.44 20.42 0.49
N PRO A 234 -15.98 21.63 0.77
CA PRO A 234 -15.18 22.85 0.95
C PRO A 234 -14.07 22.69 1.99
N GLU A 235 -14.33 21.99 3.11
CA GLU A 235 -13.39 21.73 4.20
C GLU A 235 -12.22 20.86 3.73
N MET A 236 -12.49 19.89 2.86
CA MET A 236 -11.43 19.07 2.26
C MET A 236 -10.61 19.87 1.25
N ALA A 237 -11.25 20.76 0.49
CA ALA A 237 -10.52 21.64 -0.43
C ALA A 237 -9.61 22.63 0.33
N ASP A 238 -10.02 23.08 1.53
CA ASP A 238 -9.19 23.91 2.42
C ASP A 238 -7.95 23.14 2.89
N LEU A 239 -8.12 21.91 3.36
CA LEU A 239 -7.04 21.05 3.81
C LEU A 239 -6.08 20.70 2.65
N LEU A 240 -6.59 20.37 1.47
CA LEU A 240 -5.77 20.10 0.29
C LEU A 240 -4.91 21.30 -0.10
N ALA A 241 -5.44 22.53 0.01
CA ALA A 241 -4.74 23.76 -0.31
C ALA A 241 -3.56 24.07 0.65
N GLU A 242 -3.49 23.44 1.82
CA GLU A 242 -2.36 23.56 2.76
C GLU A 242 -1.13 22.73 2.33
N LEU A 243 -1.33 21.72 1.47
CA LEU A 243 -0.25 20.86 1.00
C LEU A 243 0.52 21.53 -0.14
N ASP A 244 1.83 21.24 -0.22
CA ASP A 244 2.69 21.75 -1.30
C ASP A 244 3.20 20.59 -2.19
N PRO A 245 2.35 20.00 -3.05
CA PRO A 245 2.71 18.87 -3.88
C PRO A 245 3.36 19.26 -5.21
N ALA A 246 4.01 18.26 -5.83
CA ALA A 246 4.41 18.34 -7.24
C ALA A 246 3.20 18.30 -8.17
N VAL A 247 2.16 17.52 -7.83
CA VAL A 247 0.93 17.33 -8.62
C VAL A 247 -0.23 17.02 -7.68
N TYR A 248 -1.42 17.54 -7.98
CA TYR A 248 -2.69 17.07 -7.43
C TYR A 248 -3.36 16.11 -8.41
N VAL A 249 -3.81 14.95 -7.94
CA VAL A 249 -4.67 14.02 -8.66
C VAL A 249 -6.01 13.94 -7.91
N LEU A 250 -7.07 14.44 -8.55
CA LEU A 250 -8.43 14.47 -7.99
C LEU A 250 -9.27 13.39 -8.67
N ASP A 251 -9.64 12.36 -7.91
CA ASP A 251 -10.37 11.16 -8.36
C ASP A 251 -11.65 10.90 -7.50
N PRO A 252 -12.55 11.90 -7.32
CA PRO A 252 -13.68 11.78 -6.40
C PRO A 252 -14.96 11.27 -7.06
N LEU A 253 -15.05 11.13 -8.38
CA LEU A 253 -16.33 11.01 -9.09
C LEU A 253 -17.19 9.82 -8.65
N TRP A 254 -16.59 8.68 -8.24
CA TRP A 254 -17.35 7.53 -7.76
C TRP A 254 -18.20 7.82 -6.51
N ASN A 255 -17.79 8.77 -5.68
CA ASN A 255 -18.52 9.13 -4.46
C ASN A 255 -19.40 10.39 -4.62
N MET A 256 -19.48 10.94 -5.82
CA MET A 256 -20.25 12.14 -6.13
C MET A 256 -21.44 11.82 -7.04
N ASN A 257 -22.57 12.48 -6.82
CA ASN A 257 -23.64 12.54 -7.80
C ASN A 257 -23.40 13.71 -8.80
N PRO A 258 -24.14 13.80 -9.91
CA PRO A 258 -23.93 14.85 -10.92
C PRO A 258 -24.02 16.28 -10.39
N ASP A 259 -24.87 16.56 -9.39
CA ASP A 259 -25.00 17.89 -8.83
C ASP A 259 -23.81 18.26 -7.96
N MET A 260 -23.33 17.34 -7.13
CA MET A 260 -22.08 17.52 -6.38
C MET A 260 -20.89 17.82 -7.32
N VAL A 261 -20.81 17.14 -8.48
CA VAL A 261 -19.72 17.40 -9.45
C VAL A 261 -19.80 18.85 -9.95
N ARG A 262 -21.02 19.31 -10.32
CA ARG A 262 -21.24 20.69 -10.78
C ARG A 262 -20.91 21.73 -9.72
N GLU A 263 -21.32 21.47 -8.47
CA GLU A 263 -21.21 22.40 -7.36
C GLU A 263 -19.82 22.50 -6.77
N ARG A 264 -19.05 21.38 -6.71
CA ARG A 264 -17.86 21.29 -5.84
C ARG A 264 -16.53 21.28 -6.59
N ILE A 265 -16.48 20.72 -7.82
CA ILE A 265 -15.19 20.55 -8.51
C ILE A 265 -14.57 21.91 -8.89
N ALA A 266 -15.31 22.79 -9.54
CA ALA A 266 -14.76 24.09 -9.97
C ALA A 266 -14.31 24.96 -8.77
N PRO A 267 -15.08 25.12 -7.67
CA PRO A 267 -14.59 25.82 -6.47
C PRO A 267 -13.32 25.19 -5.87
N CYS A 268 -13.24 23.86 -5.80
CA CYS A 268 -12.04 23.16 -5.33
C CYS A 268 -10.83 23.49 -6.19
N VAL A 269 -10.94 23.33 -7.50
CA VAL A 269 -9.85 23.65 -8.45
C VAL A 269 -9.40 25.12 -8.31
N ARG A 270 -10.34 26.08 -8.24
CA ARG A 270 -9.98 27.51 -8.06
C ARG A 270 -9.26 27.74 -6.73
N LYS A 271 -9.68 27.08 -5.64
CA LYS A 271 -9.02 27.17 -4.34
C LYS A 271 -7.58 26.63 -4.41
N LEU A 272 -7.39 25.44 -4.97
CA LEU A 272 -6.05 24.86 -5.15
C LEU A 272 -5.18 25.74 -6.05
N ARG A 273 -5.72 26.29 -7.13
CA ARG A 273 -4.99 27.18 -8.04
C ARG A 273 -4.60 28.50 -7.37
N ALA A 274 -5.46 29.05 -6.52
CA ALA A 274 -5.16 30.27 -5.75
C ALA A 274 -4.02 30.04 -4.74
N ALA A 275 -3.99 28.89 -4.08
CA ALA A 275 -2.93 28.52 -3.15
C ALA A 275 -1.63 28.11 -3.87
N HIS A 276 -1.74 27.42 -5.01
CA HIS A 276 -0.61 26.85 -5.76
C HIS A 276 -0.73 27.24 -7.25
N PRO A 277 -0.27 28.44 -7.64
CA PRO A 277 -0.50 29.01 -8.96
C PRO A 277 0.02 28.18 -10.14
N THR A 278 1.05 27.35 -9.94
CA THR A 278 1.72 26.60 -11.01
C THR A 278 1.63 25.08 -10.87
N THR A 279 1.17 24.57 -9.74
CA THR A 279 1.11 23.10 -9.49
C THR A 279 0.08 22.45 -10.43
N PRO A 280 0.45 21.43 -11.21
CA PRO A 280 -0.49 20.69 -12.06
C PRO A 280 -1.63 20.07 -11.24
N ILE A 281 -2.85 20.09 -11.82
CA ILE A 281 -4.06 19.47 -11.25
C ILE A 281 -4.62 18.53 -12.31
N LEU A 282 -4.71 17.25 -12.00
CA LEU A 282 -5.31 16.21 -12.83
C LEU A 282 -6.71 15.89 -12.29
N LEU A 283 -7.71 15.96 -13.15
CA LEU A 283 -9.10 15.60 -12.87
C LEU A 283 -9.37 14.24 -13.49
N ALA A 284 -9.50 13.19 -12.69
CA ALA A 284 -9.71 11.83 -13.17
C ALA A 284 -11.21 11.51 -13.32
N GLU A 285 -11.56 10.90 -14.45
CA GLU A 285 -12.88 10.35 -14.71
C GLU A 285 -13.08 9.06 -13.91
N ASP A 286 -14.34 8.76 -13.55
CA ASP A 286 -14.71 7.53 -12.85
C ASP A 286 -14.55 6.30 -13.76
N CYS A 287 -13.59 5.43 -13.47
CA CYS A 287 -13.35 4.18 -14.18
C CYS A 287 -14.53 3.21 -14.00
N THR A 288 -14.94 2.51 -15.07
CA THR A 288 -16.07 1.59 -15.06
C THR A 288 -16.05 0.68 -16.29
N VAL A 289 -16.61 -0.53 -16.13
CA VAL A 289 -16.82 -1.48 -17.24
C VAL A 289 -18.26 -1.40 -17.80
N ARG A 290 -19.17 -0.73 -17.10
CA ARG A 290 -20.61 -0.80 -17.37
C ARG A 290 -21.15 0.35 -18.20
N ASN A 291 -20.40 1.40 -18.34
CA ASN A 291 -20.84 2.64 -18.99
C ASN A 291 -20.00 2.95 -20.21
N THR A 292 -20.61 3.66 -21.14
CA THR A 292 -19.88 4.29 -22.23
C THR A 292 -18.92 5.36 -21.68
N ILE A 293 -17.69 5.37 -22.13
CA ILE A 293 -16.73 6.43 -21.80
C ILE A 293 -16.86 7.53 -22.88
N PRO A 294 -16.96 8.81 -22.47
CA PRO A 294 -17.01 9.30 -21.10
C PRO A 294 -18.33 8.97 -20.40
N THR A 295 -18.25 8.71 -19.08
CA THR A 295 -19.43 8.52 -18.23
C THR A 295 -20.28 9.79 -18.18
N ALA A 296 -21.50 9.72 -17.65
CA ALA A 296 -22.32 10.91 -17.48
C ALA A 296 -21.65 11.97 -16.57
N LYS A 297 -20.97 11.53 -15.49
CA LYS A 297 -20.20 12.41 -14.59
C LYS A 297 -18.90 12.86 -15.25
N GLY A 298 -18.23 11.99 -16.00
CA GLY A 298 -17.05 12.31 -16.79
C GLY A 298 -17.29 13.41 -17.82
N LYS A 299 -18.47 13.42 -18.49
CA LYS A 299 -18.85 14.53 -19.39
C LYS A 299 -18.94 15.86 -18.64
N ILE A 300 -19.61 15.87 -17.46
CA ILE A 300 -19.69 17.07 -16.62
C ILE A 300 -18.30 17.53 -16.17
N LEU A 301 -17.44 16.59 -15.74
CA LEU A 301 -16.06 16.90 -15.33
C LEU A 301 -15.24 17.49 -16.49
N ARG A 302 -15.38 16.94 -17.68
CA ARG A 302 -14.71 17.44 -18.90
C ARG A 302 -15.16 18.85 -19.26
N ASP A 303 -16.48 19.12 -19.17
CA ASP A 303 -17.04 20.46 -19.44
C ASP A 303 -16.53 21.46 -18.41
N ILE A 304 -16.46 21.11 -17.12
CA ILE A 304 -15.88 21.94 -16.05
C ILE A 304 -14.41 22.22 -16.31
N CYS A 305 -13.64 21.20 -16.69
CA CYS A 305 -12.21 21.34 -17.01
C CYS A 305 -12.03 22.35 -18.16
N ALA A 306 -12.78 22.20 -19.25
CA ALA A 306 -12.72 23.10 -20.40
C ALA A 306 -13.13 24.54 -20.06
N ALA A 307 -14.18 24.72 -19.26
CA ALA A 307 -14.64 26.03 -18.80
C ALA A 307 -13.57 26.75 -17.95
N LEU A 308 -12.96 26.03 -16.99
CA LEU A 308 -11.89 26.58 -16.17
C LEU A 308 -10.64 26.94 -16.98
N GLN A 309 -10.30 26.14 -17.99
CA GLN A 309 -9.21 26.47 -18.92
C GLN A 309 -9.51 27.75 -19.73
N GLN A 310 -10.77 27.93 -20.18
CA GLN A 310 -11.21 29.16 -20.86
C GLN A 310 -11.21 30.39 -19.93
N GLU A 311 -11.44 30.18 -18.62
CA GLU A 311 -11.27 31.24 -17.60
C GLU A 311 -9.80 31.57 -17.32
N GLY A 312 -8.82 30.87 -17.95
CA GLY A 312 -7.40 31.10 -17.78
C GLY A 312 -6.73 30.23 -16.68
N VAL A 313 -7.41 29.20 -16.15
CA VAL A 313 -6.80 28.24 -15.23
C VAL A 313 -5.83 27.35 -16.01
N THR A 314 -4.53 27.59 -15.84
CA THR A 314 -3.46 26.82 -16.48
C THR A 314 -3.07 25.58 -15.69
N GLY A 315 -2.38 24.61 -16.34
CA GLY A 315 -1.89 23.39 -15.66
C GLY A 315 -3.03 22.48 -15.13
N LEU A 316 -4.21 22.54 -15.76
CA LEU A 316 -5.35 21.71 -15.47
C LEU A 316 -5.51 20.66 -16.58
N TYR A 317 -5.64 19.39 -16.21
CA TYR A 317 -5.69 18.28 -17.13
C TYR A 317 -6.88 17.36 -16.82
N PHE A 318 -7.55 16.84 -17.85
CA PHE A 318 -8.56 15.81 -17.75
C PHE A 318 -7.92 14.45 -18.05
N VAL A 319 -8.14 13.45 -17.19
CA VAL A 319 -7.68 12.06 -17.37
C VAL A 319 -8.91 11.20 -17.65
N SER A 320 -8.97 10.63 -18.87
CA SER A 320 -10.06 9.76 -19.28
C SER A 320 -10.00 8.41 -18.57
N ALA A 321 -11.14 7.82 -18.32
CA ALA A 321 -11.25 6.44 -17.79
C ALA A 321 -10.96 5.37 -18.86
N GLU A 322 -10.72 5.75 -20.10
CA GLU A 322 -10.42 4.82 -21.18
C GLU A 322 -9.19 3.96 -20.87
N GLY A 323 -9.35 2.64 -20.95
CA GLY A 323 -8.28 1.69 -20.66
C GLY A 323 -8.03 1.40 -19.17
N MET A 324 -8.61 2.16 -18.24
CA MET A 324 -8.33 2.00 -16.78
C MET A 324 -8.74 0.63 -16.21
N MET A 325 -9.63 -0.12 -16.88
CA MET A 325 -10.03 -1.48 -16.50
C MET A 325 -9.42 -2.56 -17.40
N GLY A 326 -8.51 -2.16 -18.30
CA GLY A 326 -7.89 -3.03 -19.29
C GLY A 326 -8.73 -3.19 -20.56
N PRO A 327 -8.15 -3.83 -21.58
CA PRO A 327 -8.78 -3.95 -22.90
C PRO A 327 -10.00 -4.90 -22.94
N ASP A 328 -10.15 -5.73 -21.91
CA ASP A 328 -11.18 -6.77 -21.80
C ASP A 328 -12.01 -6.64 -20.51
N ASP A 329 -11.94 -5.50 -19.85
CA ASP A 329 -12.63 -5.19 -18.59
C ASP A 329 -12.34 -6.16 -17.40
N GLN A 330 -11.25 -6.94 -17.47
CA GLN A 330 -10.88 -7.88 -16.42
C GLN A 330 -10.22 -7.23 -15.20
N GLY A 331 -9.94 -5.93 -15.26
CA GLY A 331 -9.24 -5.19 -14.22
C GLY A 331 -10.09 -4.86 -12.98
N THR A 332 -11.22 -5.52 -12.73
CA THR A 332 -12.15 -5.16 -11.66
C THR A 332 -12.69 -6.34 -10.89
N VAL A 333 -13.03 -6.11 -9.61
CA VAL A 333 -13.68 -7.10 -8.72
C VAL A 333 -15.20 -7.12 -8.91
N ASP A 334 -15.82 -5.96 -9.10
CA ASP A 334 -17.28 -5.78 -9.04
C ASP A 334 -17.83 -4.83 -10.12
N GLY A 335 -17.00 -4.46 -11.09
CA GLY A 335 -17.29 -3.50 -12.16
C GLY A 335 -17.00 -2.04 -11.79
N CYS A 336 -16.41 -1.81 -10.61
CA CYS A 336 -16.04 -0.51 -10.09
C CYS A 336 -14.64 -0.54 -9.46
N HIS A 337 -14.45 -1.39 -8.43
CA HIS A 337 -13.18 -1.46 -7.71
C HIS A 337 -12.17 -2.30 -8.48
N PRO A 338 -10.95 -1.75 -8.71
CA PRO A 338 -9.91 -2.45 -9.44
C PRO A 338 -9.37 -3.68 -8.69
N THR A 339 -9.00 -4.71 -9.44
CA THR A 339 -8.02 -5.71 -9.00
C THR A 339 -6.61 -5.14 -9.05
N ASP A 340 -5.59 -5.91 -8.62
CA ASP A 340 -4.19 -5.54 -8.84
C ASP A 340 -3.89 -5.24 -10.32
N LEU A 341 -4.49 -5.99 -11.23
CA LEU A 341 -4.36 -5.75 -12.68
C LEU A 341 -4.96 -4.39 -13.09
N GLY A 342 -6.17 -4.07 -12.60
CA GLY A 342 -6.79 -2.78 -12.86
C GLY A 342 -5.99 -1.61 -12.27
N PHE A 343 -5.43 -1.78 -11.10
CA PHE A 343 -4.53 -0.77 -10.51
C PHE A 343 -3.24 -0.58 -11.32
N MET A 344 -2.71 -1.63 -11.95
CA MET A 344 -1.59 -1.48 -12.89
C MET A 344 -1.99 -0.65 -14.09
N TYR A 345 -3.15 -0.90 -14.72
CA TYR A 345 -3.66 -0.08 -15.83
C TYR A 345 -3.93 1.37 -15.44
N GLN A 346 -4.45 1.61 -14.22
CA GLN A 346 -4.67 2.99 -13.74
C GLN A 346 -3.38 3.76 -13.46
N ALA A 347 -2.28 3.06 -13.22
CA ALA A 347 -0.98 3.66 -12.95
C ALA A 347 -0.16 3.95 -14.23
N GLU A 348 -0.56 3.41 -15.37
CA GLU A 348 0.02 3.66 -16.70
C GLU A 348 -0.49 4.97 -17.32
#